data_312d893598aaf79256341b9887c5ca2c
#
_entry.id   312d893598aaf79256341b9887c5ca2c
#
_cell.length_a   1.000
_cell.length_b   1.000
_cell.length_c   1.000
_cell.angle_alpha   90.00
_cell.angle_beta   90.00
_cell.angle_gamma   90.00
#
_symmetry.space_group_name_H-M   'P 1'
#
loop_
_entity.id
_entity.type
_entity.pdbx_description
1 polymer ?
#
loop_
_entity_poly.entity_id
_entity_poly.type
_entity_poly.pdbx_seq_one_letter_code
_entity_poly.pdbx_strand_id
1 'polypeptide(L)'
;MIGIGIDIGSTAAKAAVVDGEGSVAWTCVQPTGFSSVDASERLRKALAAAGYDVAADDVRVVATGYGRVAVPYAHKVVTEISCHGTGAVCLFGDHGTVIDVGGQDTKVIQLKGGRVSKFAMNDKCAAGTGRFLEIMADRLGISQQQMADLARSGEPTKISSMCTVFAESEVISLIGRGEPRENIARGVIDSVVSRVATMAGQAAGAPYYLTGGLCENAFVVERLGELLGSPVTTSPQARFAGAIGAAIRAAALA
;
A
#
# COMPACT_ATOMS: atom_id res chain seq x y z
N MET A 1 -13.07 20.29 -14.27
CA MET A 1 -13.68 18.95 -14.06
C MET A 1 -13.05 18.35 -12.81
N ILE A 2 -13.84 17.80 -11.90
CA ILE A 2 -13.41 17.14 -10.68
C ILE A 2 -13.18 15.66 -10.98
N GLY A 3 -12.02 15.14 -10.64
CA GLY A 3 -11.72 13.72 -10.75
C GLY A 3 -11.81 13.01 -9.40
N ILE A 4 -12.58 11.93 -9.33
CA ILE A 4 -12.68 11.07 -8.15
C ILE A 4 -12.08 9.71 -8.47
N GLY A 5 -11.14 9.27 -7.65
CA GLY A 5 -10.54 7.96 -7.71
C GLY A 5 -11.01 7.07 -6.56
N ILE A 6 -11.47 5.88 -6.89
CA ILE A 6 -11.90 4.85 -5.92
C ILE A 6 -10.97 3.65 -6.06
N ASP A 7 -10.22 3.36 -5.02
CA ASP A 7 -9.31 2.21 -4.95
C ASP A 7 -9.83 1.21 -3.90
N ILE A 8 -10.47 0.14 -4.36
CA ILE A 8 -10.96 -0.93 -3.48
C ILE A 8 -9.87 -2.01 -3.38
N GLY A 9 -8.99 -1.87 -2.41
CA GLY A 9 -7.99 -2.88 -2.08
C GLY A 9 -8.56 -4.04 -1.27
N SER A 10 -7.78 -5.09 -1.06
CA SER A 10 -8.19 -6.29 -0.30
C SER A 10 -8.45 -6.00 1.19
N THR A 11 -7.72 -5.07 1.79
CA THR A 11 -7.80 -4.74 3.22
C THR A 11 -8.38 -3.35 3.45
N ALA A 12 -8.04 -2.37 2.61
CA ALA A 12 -8.45 -0.99 2.74
C ALA A 12 -9.02 -0.44 1.42
N ALA A 13 -10.17 0.19 1.51
CA ALA A 13 -10.79 0.97 0.45
C ALA A 13 -10.43 2.45 0.61
N LYS A 14 -10.02 3.09 -0.47
CA LYS A 14 -9.54 4.47 -0.47
C LYS A 14 -10.25 5.29 -1.52
N ALA A 15 -10.46 6.56 -1.23
CA ALA A 15 -10.91 7.54 -2.21
C ALA A 15 -9.96 8.74 -2.22
N ALA A 16 -9.81 9.34 -3.38
CA ALA A 16 -9.15 10.63 -3.56
C ALA A 16 -9.96 11.50 -4.51
N VAL A 17 -9.91 12.81 -4.28
CA VAL A 17 -10.49 13.82 -5.16
C VAL A 17 -9.38 14.72 -5.66
N VAL A 18 -9.34 14.91 -6.96
CA VAL A 18 -8.45 15.86 -7.63
C VAL A 18 -9.32 16.97 -8.24
N ASP A 19 -8.97 18.21 -7.94
CA ASP A 19 -9.66 19.38 -8.44
C ASP A 19 -9.35 19.68 -9.93
N GLY A 20 -9.96 20.75 -10.45
CA GLY A 20 -9.77 21.18 -11.83
C GLY A 20 -8.34 21.67 -12.15
N GLU A 21 -7.52 21.93 -11.14
CA GLU A 21 -6.13 22.36 -11.27
C GLU A 21 -5.14 21.18 -11.17
N GLY A 22 -5.65 19.97 -10.88
CA GLY A 22 -4.84 18.76 -10.74
C GLY A 22 -4.30 18.53 -9.33
N SER A 23 -4.72 19.31 -8.34
CA SER A 23 -4.31 19.19 -6.94
C SER A 23 -5.18 18.19 -6.18
N VAL A 24 -4.59 17.45 -5.24
CA VAL A 24 -5.33 16.54 -4.37
C VAL A 24 -6.08 17.34 -3.30
N ALA A 25 -7.39 17.46 -3.49
CA ALA A 25 -8.28 18.25 -2.63
C ALA A 25 -8.77 17.48 -1.39
N TRP A 26 -8.92 16.15 -1.50
CA TRP A 26 -9.43 15.34 -0.39
C TRP A 26 -9.02 13.87 -0.55
N THR A 27 -8.86 13.19 0.58
CA THR A 27 -8.58 11.75 0.63
C THR A 27 -9.32 11.09 1.78
N CYS A 28 -9.68 9.81 1.62
CA CYS A 28 -10.31 9.00 2.67
C CYS A 28 -9.83 7.55 2.58
N VAL A 29 -9.69 6.92 3.74
CA VAL A 29 -9.42 5.49 3.85
C VAL A 29 -10.37 4.85 4.84
N GLN A 30 -10.85 3.65 4.51
CA GLN A 30 -11.74 2.85 5.34
C GLN A 30 -11.39 1.37 5.17
N PRO A 31 -11.65 0.49 6.15
CA PRO A 31 -11.52 -0.95 5.95
C PRO A 31 -12.41 -1.42 4.79
N THR A 32 -11.91 -2.29 3.94
CA THR A 32 -12.73 -2.93 2.89
C THR A 32 -13.79 -3.82 3.53
N GLY A 33 -13.42 -4.57 4.55
CA GLY A 33 -14.31 -5.53 5.18
C GLY A 33 -14.62 -6.72 4.26
N PHE A 34 -15.78 -7.34 4.46
CA PHE A 34 -16.16 -8.53 3.73
C PHE A 34 -16.62 -8.23 2.29
N SER A 35 -17.25 -7.07 2.06
CA SER A 35 -17.92 -6.74 0.79
C SER A 35 -17.30 -5.50 0.14
N SER A 36 -16.77 -5.67 -1.07
CA SER A 36 -16.29 -4.55 -1.89
C SER A 36 -17.42 -3.59 -2.29
N VAL A 37 -18.66 -4.10 -2.46
CA VAL A 37 -19.85 -3.29 -2.77
C VAL A 37 -20.16 -2.37 -1.58
N ASP A 38 -20.21 -2.93 -0.37
CA ASP A 38 -20.45 -2.13 0.84
C ASP A 38 -19.33 -1.12 1.09
N ALA A 39 -18.06 -1.50 0.81
CA ALA A 39 -16.93 -0.58 0.89
C ALA A 39 -17.09 0.60 -0.08
N SER A 40 -17.50 0.32 -1.33
CA SER A 40 -17.73 1.36 -2.32
C SER A 40 -18.87 2.32 -1.92
N GLU A 41 -19.94 1.78 -1.34
CA GLU A 41 -21.06 2.59 -0.86
C GLU A 41 -20.69 3.45 0.36
N ARG A 42 -19.85 2.92 1.30
CA ARG A 42 -19.32 3.73 2.40
C ARG A 42 -18.44 4.87 1.90
N LEU A 43 -17.61 4.63 0.88
CA LEU A 43 -16.81 5.70 0.25
C LEU A 43 -17.70 6.73 -0.44
N ARG A 44 -18.77 6.31 -1.14
CA ARG A 44 -19.75 7.22 -1.76
C ARG A 44 -20.40 8.14 -0.71
N LYS A 45 -20.80 7.59 0.44
CA LYS A 45 -21.33 8.39 1.56
C LYS A 45 -20.30 9.36 2.14
N ALA A 46 -19.04 8.93 2.28
CA ALA A 46 -17.97 9.80 2.76
C ALA A 46 -17.68 10.96 1.80
N LEU A 47 -17.71 10.70 0.49
CA LEU A 47 -17.59 11.72 -0.55
C LEU A 47 -18.75 12.74 -0.46
N ALA A 48 -19.99 12.27 -0.38
CA ALA A 48 -21.16 13.14 -0.24
C ALA A 48 -21.08 14.00 1.04
N ALA A 49 -20.66 13.42 2.16
CA ALA A 49 -20.46 14.17 3.41
C ALA A 49 -19.34 15.24 3.31
N ALA A 50 -18.38 15.03 2.43
CA ALA A 50 -17.33 16.00 2.12
C ALA A 50 -17.72 17.02 1.03
N GLY A 51 -18.95 16.95 0.51
CA GLY A 51 -19.47 17.89 -0.49
C GLY A 51 -19.24 17.47 -1.94
N TYR A 52 -18.83 16.22 -2.20
CA TYR A 52 -18.62 15.69 -3.55
C TYR A 52 -19.75 14.75 -3.98
N ASP A 53 -20.56 15.17 -4.95
CA ASP A 53 -21.59 14.31 -5.55
C ASP A 53 -21.03 13.58 -6.76
N VAL A 54 -20.98 12.25 -6.67
CA VAL A 54 -20.48 11.38 -7.75
C VAL A 54 -21.37 11.40 -9.02
N ALA A 55 -22.59 11.92 -8.90
CA ALA A 55 -23.54 12.05 -10.01
C ALA A 55 -23.56 13.44 -10.67
N ALA A 56 -22.77 14.40 -10.16
CA ALA A 56 -22.72 15.76 -10.73
C ALA A 56 -22.09 15.76 -12.14
N ASP A 57 -22.57 16.63 -13.01
CA ASP A 57 -22.18 16.70 -14.43
C ASP A 57 -20.69 17.02 -14.63
N ASP A 58 -20.09 17.75 -13.70
CA ASP A 58 -18.68 18.14 -13.70
C ASP A 58 -17.75 17.16 -12.96
N VAL A 59 -18.29 16.03 -12.49
CA VAL A 59 -17.56 14.96 -11.77
C VAL A 59 -17.37 13.74 -12.67
N ARG A 60 -16.16 13.18 -12.63
CA ARG A 60 -15.85 11.87 -13.22
C ARG A 60 -15.25 10.95 -12.18
N VAL A 61 -15.62 9.67 -12.23
CA VAL A 61 -15.19 8.65 -11.28
C VAL A 61 -14.44 7.53 -12.00
N VAL A 62 -13.25 7.20 -11.54
CA VAL A 62 -12.49 6.02 -11.99
C VAL A 62 -12.30 5.07 -10.82
N ALA A 63 -12.62 3.80 -11.02
CA ALA A 63 -12.40 2.73 -10.06
C ALA A 63 -11.15 1.91 -10.38
N THR A 64 -10.41 1.53 -9.34
CA THR A 64 -9.21 0.69 -9.40
C THR A 64 -9.12 -0.25 -8.18
N GLY A 65 -8.04 -1.02 -8.09
CA GLY A 65 -7.82 -1.99 -7.02
C GLY A 65 -8.46 -3.35 -7.31
N TYR A 66 -8.35 -4.26 -6.34
CA TYR A 66 -8.88 -5.63 -6.42
C TYR A 66 -10.40 -5.65 -6.64
N GLY A 67 -11.14 -4.84 -5.86
CA GLY A 67 -12.59 -4.75 -5.91
C GLY A 67 -13.14 -3.73 -6.92
N ARG A 68 -12.35 -3.23 -7.87
CA ARG A 68 -12.73 -2.17 -8.81
C ARG A 68 -14.04 -2.38 -9.58
N VAL A 69 -14.42 -3.63 -9.82
CA VAL A 69 -15.67 -3.97 -10.52
C VAL A 69 -16.92 -3.80 -9.65
N ALA A 70 -16.74 -3.63 -8.35
CA ALA A 70 -17.82 -3.46 -7.37
C ALA A 70 -18.16 -1.98 -7.10
N VAL A 71 -17.79 -1.06 -7.99
CA VAL A 71 -18.06 0.39 -7.89
C VAL A 71 -19.08 0.77 -8.98
N PRO A 72 -20.40 0.71 -8.71
CA PRO A 72 -21.42 0.86 -9.74
C PRO A 72 -21.54 2.29 -10.30
N TYR A 73 -21.02 3.28 -9.56
CA TYR A 73 -21.01 4.69 -9.97
C TYR A 73 -19.72 5.11 -10.68
N ALA A 74 -18.82 4.17 -10.98
CA ALA A 74 -17.60 4.48 -11.73
C ALA A 74 -17.90 4.65 -13.22
N HIS A 75 -17.44 5.75 -13.80
CA HIS A 75 -17.50 6.01 -15.24
C HIS A 75 -16.52 5.11 -16.02
N LYS A 76 -15.40 4.72 -15.36
CA LYS A 76 -14.40 3.84 -15.96
C LYS A 76 -13.70 3.01 -14.91
N VAL A 77 -13.33 1.78 -15.30
CA VAL A 77 -12.51 0.88 -14.51
C VAL A 77 -11.12 0.83 -15.13
N VAL A 78 -10.08 1.03 -14.31
CA VAL A 78 -8.68 1.04 -14.75
C VAL A 78 -7.87 0.09 -13.88
N THR A 79 -6.84 -0.54 -14.45
CA THR A 79 -5.98 -1.46 -13.71
C THR A 79 -5.19 -0.76 -12.61
N GLU A 80 -4.98 -1.48 -11.52
CA GLU A 80 -4.29 -0.97 -10.34
C GLU A 80 -2.88 -0.45 -10.65
N ILE A 81 -2.07 -1.21 -11.38
CA ILE A 81 -0.72 -0.81 -11.77
C ILE A 81 -0.72 0.53 -12.53
N SER A 82 -1.69 0.71 -13.44
CA SER A 82 -1.80 1.95 -14.22
C SER A 82 -2.17 3.16 -13.36
N CYS A 83 -3.12 2.99 -12.44
CA CYS A 83 -3.51 4.06 -11.52
C CYS A 83 -2.38 4.34 -10.52
N HIS A 84 -1.80 3.30 -9.93
CA HIS A 84 -0.70 3.44 -8.98
C HIS A 84 0.49 4.19 -9.58
N GLY A 85 0.90 3.81 -10.81
CA GLY A 85 1.96 4.51 -11.52
C GLY A 85 1.64 5.99 -11.77
N THR A 86 0.40 6.33 -12.16
CA THR A 86 -0.03 7.72 -12.35
C THR A 86 0.04 8.51 -11.04
N GLY A 87 -0.47 7.95 -9.94
CA GLY A 87 -0.42 8.60 -8.62
C GLY A 87 1.01 8.75 -8.09
N ALA A 88 1.85 7.74 -8.31
CA ALA A 88 3.25 7.80 -7.91
C ALA A 88 4.03 8.88 -8.67
N VAL A 89 3.76 9.06 -9.96
CA VAL A 89 4.33 10.18 -10.75
C VAL A 89 3.93 11.53 -10.16
N CYS A 90 2.67 11.68 -9.77
CA CYS A 90 2.17 12.90 -9.13
C CYS A 90 2.90 13.17 -7.79
N LEU A 91 3.15 12.13 -7.00
CA LEU A 91 3.73 12.26 -5.66
C LEU A 91 5.25 12.40 -5.65
N PHE A 92 5.95 11.78 -6.58
CA PHE A 92 7.41 11.57 -6.50
C PHE A 92 8.17 11.98 -7.76
N GLY A 93 7.49 12.25 -8.88
CA GLY A 93 8.13 12.59 -10.14
C GLY A 93 8.13 11.45 -11.15
N ASP A 94 8.79 11.69 -12.27
CA ASP A 94 8.62 10.94 -13.52
C ASP A 94 9.53 9.70 -13.65
N HIS A 95 10.40 9.43 -12.68
CA HIS A 95 11.32 8.29 -12.70
C HIS A 95 11.60 7.73 -11.30
N GLY A 96 12.03 6.47 -11.25
CA GLY A 96 12.37 5.75 -10.02
C GLY A 96 11.63 4.43 -9.87
N THR A 97 11.80 3.82 -8.70
CA THR A 97 11.22 2.54 -8.35
C THR A 97 10.22 2.72 -7.21
N VAL A 98 8.96 2.50 -7.48
CA VAL A 98 7.88 2.52 -6.49
C VAL A 98 7.70 1.13 -5.93
N ILE A 99 7.80 1.01 -4.62
CA ILE A 99 7.56 -0.19 -3.84
C ILE A 99 6.21 0.00 -3.15
N ASP A 100 5.20 -0.75 -3.58
CA ASP A 100 3.87 -0.75 -2.98
C ASP A 100 3.67 -1.99 -2.14
N VAL A 101 3.57 -1.83 -0.82
CA VAL A 101 3.30 -2.96 0.07
C VAL A 101 1.85 -2.88 0.53
N GLY A 102 1.02 -3.68 -0.15
CA GLY A 102 -0.40 -3.82 0.11
C GLY A 102 -0.71 -4.78 1.26
N GLY A 103 -2.01 -4.97 1.52
CA GLY A 103 -2.49 -5.93 2.52
C GLY A 103 -2.18 -7.38 2.15
N GLN A 104 -2.39 -7.78 0.89
CA GLN A 104 -2.21 -9.16 0.44
C GLN A 104 -1.22 -9.32 -0.71
N ASP A 105 -0.70 -8.24 -1.24
CA ASP A 105 0.24 -8.23 -2.35
C ASP A 105 1.34 -7.20 -2.14
N THR A 106 2.41 -7.35 -2.90
CA THR A 106 3.50 -6.37 -2.98
C THR A 106 3.85 -6.16 -4.43
N LYS A 107 3.96 -4.90 -4.83
CA LYS A 107 4.29 -4.52 -6.20
C LYS A 107 5.56 -3.68 -6.22
N VAL A 108 6.36 -3.89 -7.24
CA VAL A 108 7.49 -3.03 -7.58
C VAL A 108 7.26 -2.50 -8.98
N ILE A 109 7.13 -1.18 -9.10
CA ILE A 109 6.76 -0.49 -10.33
C ILE A 109 7.90 0.44 -10.72
N GLN A 110 8.49 0.24 -11.88
CA GLN A 110 9.49 1.12 -12.44
C GLN A 110 8.84 2.24 -13.24
N LEU A 111 9.15 3.48 -12.87
CA LEU A 111 8.75 4.68 -13.59
C LEU A 111 9.88 5.15 -14.49
N LYS A 112 9.54 5.51 -15.74
CA LYS A 112 10.44 6.12 -16.71
C LYS A 112 9.68 7.08 -17.59
N GLY A 113 10.07 8.38 -17.57
CA GLY A 113 9.41 9.42 -18.37
C GLY A 113 7.92 9.54 -18.04
N GLY A 114 7.55 9.52 -16.75
CA GLY A 114 6.17 9.66 -16.28
C GLY A 114 5.24 8.47 -16.59
N ARG A 115 5.80 7.30 -16.94
CA ARG A 115 5.03 6.10 -17.29
C ARG A 115 5.58 4.86 -16.59
N VAL A 116 4.71 3.89 -16.37
CA VAL A 116 5.12 2.54 -15.95
C VAL A 116 5.86 1.88 -17.10
N SER A 117 7.14 1.58 -16.89
CA SER A 117 7.99 0.89 -17.88
C SER A 117 8.06 -0.60 -17.64
N LYS A 118 8.07 -1.03 -16.37
CA LYS A 118 8.13 -2.42 -15.94
C LYS A 118 7.47 -2.55 -14.57
N PHE A 119 6.94 -3.71 -14.25
CA PHE A 119 6.52 -4.03 -12.90
C PHE A 119 6.75 -5.51 -12.57
N ALA A 120 6.88 -5.79 -11.28
CA ALA A 120 6.84 -7.12 -10.70
C ALA A 120 5.82 -7.13 -9.57
N MET A 121 5.18 -8.26 -9.32
CA MET A 121 4.15 -8.40 -8.28
C MET A 121 4.25 -9.74 -7.59
N ASN A 122 4.10 -9.72 -6.26
CA ASN A 122 3.83 -10.90 -5.44
C ASN A 122 2.38 -10.82 -4.96
N ASP A 123 1.50 -11.58 -5.57
CA ASP A 123 0.06 -11.67 -5.28
C ASP A 123 -0.38 -13.08 -4.83
N LYS A 124 0.58 -13.99 -4.66
CA LYS A 124 0.32 -15.40 -4.34
C LYS A 124 0.82 -15.85 -2.99
N CYS A 125 1.66 -15.03 -2.35
CA CYS A 125 2.26 -15.36 -1.06
C CYS A 125 2.15 -14.17 -0.11
N ALA A 126 1.55 -14.39 1.07
CA ALA A 126 1.42 -13.36 2.09
C ALA A 126 2.77 -12.88 2.66
N ALA A 127 3.82 -13.72 2.54
CA ALA A 127 5.16 -13.33 2.96
C ALA A 127 5.67 -12.11 2.17
N GLY A 128 6.10 -11.08 2.88
CA GLY A 128 6.49 -9.80 2.28
C GLY A 128 5.32 -8.83 2.06
N THR A 129 4.17 -9.06 2.69
CA THR A 129 2.97 -8.21 2.60
C THR A 129 2.50 -7.77 3.99
N GLY A 130 1.55 -6.84 4.04
CA GLY A 130 0.91 -6.40 5.27
C GLY A 130 0.20 -7.54 6.03
N ARG A 131 -0.32 -8.54 5.33
CA ARG A 131 -0.98 -9.70 5.93
C ARG A 131 -0.03 -10.55 6.79
N PHE A 132 1.21 -10.70 6.38
CA PHE A 132 2.22 -11.37 7.20
C PHE A 132 2.42 -10.63 8.52
N LEU A 133 2.58 -9.30 8.48
CA LEU A 133 2.74 -8.48 9.69
C LEU A 133 1.50 -8.54 10.60
N GLU A 134 0.31 -8.54 10.03
CA GLU A 134 -0.95 -8.65 10.78
C GLU A 134 -1.02 -9.96 11.56
N ILE A 135 -0.76 -11.10 10.92
CA ILE A 135 -0.78 -12.41 11.57
C ILE A 135 0.25 -12.47 12.69
N MET A 136 1.47 -11.98 12.48
CA MET A 136 2.52 -12.01 13.49
C MET A 136 2.23 -11.04 14.65
N ALA A 137 1.65 -9.87 14.38
CA ALA A 137 1.22 -8.94 15.42
C ALA A 137 0.14 -9.56 16.32
N ASP A 138 -0.84 -10.25 15.74
CA ASP A 138 -1.87 -10.98 16.48
C ASP A 138 -1.25 -12.06 17.40
N ARG A 139 -0.24 -12.79 16.93
CA ARG A 139 0.47 -13.79 17.75
C ARG A 139 1.26 -13.17 18.91
N LEU A 140 1.78 -11.96 18.72
CA LEU A 140 2.42 -11.19 19.77
C LEU A 140 1.44 -10.47 20.70
N GLY A 141 0.13 -10.47 20.38
CA GLY A 141 -0.90 -9.77 21.15
C GLY A 141 -0.75 -8.24 21.10
N ILE A 142 -0.33 -7.69 19.96
CA ILE A 142 -0.07 -6.26 19.75
C ILE A 142 -0.61 -5.79 18.40
N SER A 143 -0.71 -4.46 18.21
CA SER A 143 -0.99 -3.89 16.90
C SER A 143 0.26 -3.87 15.99
N GLN A 144 0.07 -3.74 14.69
CA GLN A 144 1.20 -3.57 13.74
C GLN A 144 2.05 -2.33 14.08
N GLN A 145 1.44 -1.25 14.57
CA GLN A 145 2.17 -0.06 14.99
C GLN A 145 3.04 -0.34 16.21
N GLN A 146 2.48 -0.98 17.25
CA GLN A 146 3.25 -1.39 18.44
C GLN A 146 4.37 -2.36 18.08
N MET A 147 4.18 -3.24 17.10
CA MET A 147 5.24 -4.13 16.63
C MET A 147 6.41 -3.35 16.02
N ALA A 148 6.14 -2.30 15.25
CA ALA A 148 7.18 -1.44 14.70
C ALA A 148 7.95 -0.69 15.78
N ASP A 149 7.24 -0.18 16.79
CA ASP A 149 7.85 0.53 17.91
C ASP A 149 8.76 -0.40 18.73
N LEU A 150 8.29 -1.61 19.04
CA LEU A 150 9.08 -2.64 19.74
C LEU A 150 10.32 -3.07 18.94
N ALA A 151 10.17 -3.28 17.63
CA ALA A 151 11.25 -3.73 16.77
C ALA A 151 12.46 -2.78 16.74
N ARG A 152 12.26 -1.49 17.04
CA ARG A 152 13.37 -0.51 17.13
C ARG A 152 14.35 -0.81 18.24
N SER A 153 13.87 -1.34 19.37
CA SER A 153 14.69 -1.69 20.54
C SER A 153 15.17 -3.14 20.55
N GLY A 154 14.65 -3.96 19.62
CA GLY A 154 14.93 -5.39 19.57
C GLY A 154 16.24 -5.72 18.89
N GLU A 155 16.91 -6.79 19.37
CA GLU A 155 18.01 -7.43 18.67
C GLU A 155 17.47 -8.35 17.55
N PRO A 156 18.21 -8.49 16.43
CA PRO A 156 17.75 -9.30 15.32
C PRO A 156 17.58 -10.79 15.69
N THR A 157 16.36 -11.28 15.75
CA THR A 157 16.05 -12.70 15.86
C THR A 157 15.65 -13.23 14.49
N LYS A 158 16.35 -14.26 14.01
CA LYS A 158 16.10 -14.79 12.67
C LYS A 158 14.77 -15.53 12.61
N ILE A 159 13.88 -15.08 11.74
CA ILE A 159 12.70 -15.81 11.28
C ILE A 159 13.09 -16.47 9.94
N SER A 160 13.32 -17.79 9.98
CA SER A 160 13.89 -18.53 8.85
C SER A 160 12.84 -18.98 7.83
N SER A 161 11.63 -19.17 8.30
CA SER A 161 10.55 -19.73 7.49
C SER A 161 10.02 -18.73 6.45
N MET A 162 9.97 -19.19 5.22
CA MET A 162 9.45 -18.41 4.09
C MET A 162 7.93 -18.36 4.04
N CYS A 163 7.27 -19.44 4.40
CA CYS A 163 5.82 -19.56 4.42
C CYS A 163 5.27 -18.96 5.72
N THR A 164 4.22 -18.15 5.61
CA THR A 164 3.57 -17.49 6.75
C THR A 164 3.12 -18.49 7.82
N VAL A 165 2.62 -19.66 7.44
CA VAL A 165 2.17 -20.71 8.38
C VAL A 165 3.34 -21.27 9.20
N PHE A 166 4.48 -21.53 8.55
CA PHE A 166 5.67 -22.01 9.26
C PHE A 166 6.34 -20.91 10.07
N ALA A 167 6.37 -19.68 9.57
CA ALA A 167 6.86 -18.53 10.31
C ALA A 167 6.03 -18.27 11.59
N GLU A 168 4.72 -18.43 11.52
CA GLU A 168 3.82 -18.35 12.68
C GLU A 168 4.18 -19.41 13.74
N SER A 169 4.41 -20.66 13.31
CA SER A 169 4.84 -21.73 14.21
C SER A 169 6.22 -21.46 14.82
N GLU A 170 7.14 -20.87 14.06
CA GLU A 170 8.46 -20.45 14.53
C GLU A 170 8.34 -19.33 15.59
N VAL A 171 7.50 -18.31 15.35
CA VAL A 171 7.21 -17.24 16.33
C VAL A 171 6.63 -17.81 17.62
N ILE A 172 5.64 -18.71 17.53
CA ILE A 172 5.08 -19.38 18.73
C ILE A 172 6.17 -20.14 19.50
N SER A 173 7.07 -20.83 18.80
CA SER A 173 8.20 -21.54 19.42
C SER A 173 9.20 -20.57 20.09
N LEU A 174 9.46 -19.40 19.51
CA LEU A 174 10.30 -18.36 20.11
C LEU A 174 9.66 -17.81 21.40
N ILE A 175 8.36 -17.51 21.37
CA ILE A 175 7.60 -17.09 22.57
C ILE A 175 7.69 -18.16 23.67
N GLY A 176 7.49 -19.42 23.33
CA GLY A 176 7.57 -20.54 24.27
C GLY A 176 8.96 -20.74 24.90
N ARG A 177 10.02 -20.30 24.24
CA ARG A 177 11.40 -20.31 24.75
C ARG A 177 11.78 -19.07 25.54
N GLY A 178 10.87 -18.10 25.66
CA GLY A 178 11.11 -16.86 26.39
C GLY A 178 11.93 -15.82 25.61
N GLU A 179 11.99 -15.93 24.28
CA GLU A 179 12.62 -14.89 23.47
C GLU A 179 11.94 -13.53 23.73
N PRO A 180 12.68 -12.43 23.93
CA PRO A 180 12.11 -11.10 24.11
C PRO A 180 11.17 -10.70 22.98
N ARG A 181 10.04 -10.11 23.32
CA ARG A 181 9.00 -9.72 22.33
C ARG A 181 9.55 -8.74 21.29
N GLU A 182 10.38 -7.81 21.70
CA GLU A 182 11.07 -6.83 20.86
C GLU A 182 11.99 -7.50 19.82
N ASN A 183 12.69 -8.57 20.21
CA ASN A 183 13.55 -9.32 19.32
C ASN A 183 12.74 -10.05 18.24
N ILE A 184 11.63 -10.68 18.66
CA ILE A 184 10.71 -11.34 17.72
C ILE A 184 10.11 -10.31 16.76
N ALA A 185 9.65 -9.16 17.29
CA ALA A 185 9.10 -8.07 16.47
C ALA A 185 10.13 -7.58 15.42
N ARG A 186 11.39 -7.44 15.83
CA ARG A 186 12.49 -7.09 14.92
C ARG A 186 12.67 -8.13 13.82
N GLY A 187 12.75 -9.41 14.17
CA GLY A 187 12.89 -10.50 13.22
C GLY A 187 11.73 -10.60 12.22
N VAL A 188 10.50 -10.36 12.68
CA VAL A 188 9.31 -10.31 11.83
C VAL A 188 9.40 -9.20 10.79
N ILE A 189 9.73 -7.97 11.21
CA ILE A 189 9.88 -6.84 10.28
C ILE A 189 11.03 -7.09 9.31
N ASP A 190 12.20 -7.53 9.79
CA ASP A 190 13.37 -7.82 8.95
C ASP A 190 13.06 -8.91 7.90
N SER A 191 12.23 -9.90 8.24
CA SER A 191 11.75 -10.91 7.28
C SER A 191 10.95 -10.31 6.13
N VAL A 192 10.01 -9.40 6.42
CA VAL A 192 9.21 -8.71 5.39
C VAL A 192 10.09 -7.80 4.55
N VAL A 193 10.87 -6.95 5.20
CA VAL A 193 11.72 -5.95 4.53
C VAL A 193 12.75 -6.59 3.62
N SER A 194 13.37 -7.71 4.03
CA SER A 194 14.34 -8.45 3.21
C SER A 194 13.72 -8.97 1.91
N ARG A 195 12.47 -9.44 1.96
CA ARG A 195 11.75 -9.93 0.77
C ARG A 195 11.40 -8.80 -0.18
N VAL A 196 10.88 -7.72 0.38
CA VAL A 196 10.53 -6.54 -0.40
C VAL A 196 11.78 -5.94 -1.05
N ALA A 197 12.90 -5.84 -0.31
CA ALA A 197 14.17 -5.35 -0.83
C ALA A 197 14.73 -6.25 -1.95
N THR A 198 14.65 -7.58 -1.79
CA THR A 198 15.07 -8.53 -2.84
C THR A 198 14.26 -8.34 -4.12
N MET A 199 12.93 -8.19 -4.00
CA MET A 199 12.05 -7.97 -5.15
C MET A 199 12.33 -6.62 -5.81
N ALA A 200 12.56 -5.56 -5.03
CA ALA A 200 12.87 -4.23 -5.54
C ALA A 200 14.22 -4.18 -6.25
N GLY A 201 15.25 -4.79 -5.68
CA GLY A 201 16.59 -4.84 -6.26
C GLY A 201 16.67 -5.61 -7.58
N GLN A 202 15.79 -6.61 -7.79
CA GLN A 202 15.68 -7.34 -9.06
C GLN A 202 14.93 -6.56 -10.15
N ALA A 203 14.05 -5.64 -9.76
CA ALA A 203 13.18 -4.93 -10.70
C ALA A 203 13.83 -3.68 -11.29
N ALA A 204 14.48 -2.86 -10.47
CA ALA A 204 15.08 -1.57 -10.87
C ALA A 204 15.99 -0.98 -9.77
N GLY A 205 16.56 0.19 -10.04
CA GLY A 205 17.42 0.93 -9.11
C GLY A 205 16.76 2.18 -8.50
N ALA A 206 17.54 2.90 -7.71
CA ALA A 206 17.14 4.18 -7.10
C ALA A 206 16.79 5.26 -8.14
N PRO A 207 16.02 6.29 -7.75
CA PRO A 207 15.47 6.51 -6.41
C PRO A 207 14.32 5.54 -6.07
N TYR A 208 14.16 5.23 -4.77
CA TYR A 208 13.12 4.34 -4.27
C TYR A 208 12.03 5.11 -3.52
N TYR A 209 10.77 4.73 -3.76
CA TYR A 209 9.58 5.31 -3.15
C TYR A 209 8.73 4.23 -2.52
N LEU A 210 8.29 4.43 -1.27
CA LEU A 210 7.41 3.49 -0.59
C LEU A 210 5.98 4.01 -0.56
N THR A 211 5.05 3.17 -0.97
CA THR A 211 3.60 3.39 -0.96
C THR A 211 2.86 2.22 -0.29
N GLY A 212 1.53 2.27 -0.26
CA GLY A 212 0.73 1.24 0.38
C GLY A 212 0.62 1.42 1.89
N GLY A 213 0.11 0.41 2.58
CA GLY A 213 -0.16 0.49 4.02
C GLY A 213 1.08 0.64 4.90
N LEU A 214 2.24 0.15 4.45
CA LEU A 214 3.47 0.20 5.23
C LEU A 214 4.26 1.50 5.08
N CYS A 215 3.88 2.40 4.17
CA CYS A 215 4.58 3.66 3.98
C CYS A 215 4.53 4.60 5.20
N GLU A 216 3.56 4.41 6.10
CA GLU A 216 3.43 5.17 7.34
C GLU A 216 4.33 4.64 8.47
N ASN A 217 4.95 3.48 8.29
CA ASN A 217 5.84 2.88 9.28
C ASN A 217 7.28 3.34 9.04
N ALA A 218 7.71 4.34 9.81
CA ALA A 218 9.05 4.92 9.67
C ALA A 218 10.18 3.89 9.84
N PHE A 219 9.99 2.87 10.70
CA PHE A 219 11.00 1.82 10.88
C PHE A 219 11.13 0.93 9.64
N VAL A 220 10.02 0.60 8.98
CA VAL A 220 10.04 -0.14 7.71
C VAL A 220 10.73 0.66 6.61
N VAL A 221 10.45 1.97 6.51
CA VAL A 221 11.10 2.88 5.55
C VAL A 221 12.62 2.89 5.74
N GLU A 222 13.07 3.05 7.00
CA GLU A 222 14.48 3.06 7.38
C GLU A 222 15.16 1.73 7.03
N ARG A 223 14.57 0.60 7.45
CA ARG A 223 15.12 -0.73 7.19
C ARG A 223 15.18 -1.08 5.70
N LEU A 224 14.17 -0.68 4.92
CA LEU A 224 14.22 -0.84 3.46
C LEU A 224 15.39 -0.05 2.86
N GLY A 225 15.60 1.19 3.29
CA GLY A 225 16.72 2.02 2.83
C GLY A 225 18.08 1.39 3.11
N GLU A 226 18.27 0.84 4.33
CA GLU A 226 19.49 0.13 4.70
C GLU A 226 19.75 -1.09 3.79
N LEU A 227 18.74 -1.93 3.54
CA LEU A 227 18.91 -3.13 2.72
C LEU A 227 19.06 -2.83 1.23
N LEU A 228 18.48 -1.73 0.75
CA LEU A 228 18.61 -1.29 -0.65
C LEU A 228 19.90 -0.47 -0.88
N GLY A 229 20.63 -0.11 0.20
CA GLY A 229 21.81 0.74 0.12
C GLY A 229 21.53 2.15 -0.43
N SER A 230 20.28 2.61 -0.33
CA SER A 230 19.83 3.90 -0.84
C SER A 230 18.59 4.37 -0.08
N PRO A 231 18.43 5.69 0.17
CA PRO A 231 17.26 6.20 0.85
C PRO A 231 15.96 5.79 0.17
N VAL A 232 14.95 5.44 0.98
CA VAL A 232 13.58 5.21 0.54
C VAL A 232 12.74 6.40 0.95
N THR A 233 12.09 7.04 0.00
CA THR A 233 11.24 8.22 0.22
C THR A 233 9.78 7.82 0.29
N THR A 234 9.02 8.47 1.15
CA THR A 234 7.56 8.37 1.23
C THR A 234 6.94 9.76 1.37
N SER A 235 5.62 9.85 1.37
CA SER A 235 4.88 11.10 1.63
C SER A 235 3.62 10.82 2.44
N PRO A 236 3.01 11.82 3.08
CA PRO A 236 1.74 11.65 3.81
C PRO A 236 0.60 11.14 2.94
N GLN A 237 0.68 11.33 1.62
CA GLN A 237 -0.33 10.88 0.65
C GLN A 237 0.05 9.56 -0.03
N ALA A 238 1.21 8.98 0.27
CA ALA A 238 1.74 7.80 -0.43
C ALA A 238 0.81 6.57 -0.36
N ARG A 239 0.10 6.38 0.76
CA ARG A 239 -0.89 5.30 0.88
C ARG A 239 -2.08 5.43 -0.08
N PHE A 240 -2.32 6.63 -0.62
CA PHE A 240 -3.41 6.93 -1.55
C PHE A 240 -2.98 6.92 -3.03
N ALA A 241 -1.75 6.53 -3.34
CA ALA A 241 -1.21 6.60 -4.71
C ALA A 241 -2.14 5.98 -5.76
N GLY A 242 -2.74 4.81 -5.50
CA GLY A 242 -3.72 4.17 -6.39
C GLY A 242 -4.98 5.03 -6.60
N ALA A 243 -5.56 5.55 -5.53
CA ALA A 243 -6.74 6.40 -5.58
C ALA A 243 -6.44 7.76 -6.24
N ILE A 244 -5.30 8.39 -5.92
CA ILE A 244 -4.85 9.65 -6.55
C ILE A 244 -4.68 9.46 -8.06
N GLY A 245 -4.01 8.39 -8.48
CA GLY A 245 -3.84 8.12 -9.90
C GLY A 245 -5.15 7.81 -10.63
N ALA A 246 -6.10 7.15 -9.96
CA ALA A 246 -7.45 6.97 -10.49
C ALA A 246 -8.19 8.32 -10.62
N ALA A 247 -8.06 9.23 -9.63
CA ALA A 247 -8.66 10.56 -9.66
C ALA A 247 -8.10 11.42 -10.80
N ILE A 248 -6.77 11.43 -10.98
CA ILE A 248 -6.11 12.14 -12.10
C ILE A 248 -6.63 11.61 -13.44
N ARG A 249 -6.77 10.30 -13.58
CA ARG A 249 -7.32 9.68 -14.79
C ARG A 249 -8.81 9.98 -14.98
N ALA A 250 -9.55 10.14 -13.88
CA ALA A 250 -10.95 10.54 -13.92
C ALA A 250 -11.09 11.99 -14.43
N ALA A 251 -10.30 12.93 -13.92
CA ALA A 251 -10.28 14.32 -14.36
C ALA A 251 -9.93 14.47 -15.85
N ALA A 252 -9.21 13.50 -16.44
CA ALA A 252 -8.87 13.46 -17.85
C ALA A 252 -9.91 12.76 -18.75
N LEU A 253 -11.04 12.30 -18.21
CA LEU A 253 -12.15 11.78 -19.01
C LEU A 253 -12.98 12.95 -19.55
N ALA A 254 -13.07 13.03 -20.86
CA ALA A 254 -13.93 13.99 -21.54
C ALA A 254 -15.41 13.65 -21.35
#